data_696218a681587516c26e1d571c8bad97
#
_entry.id   696218a681587516c26e1d571c8bad97
#
_cell.length_a   1.000
_cell.length_b   1.000
_cell.length_c   1.000
_cell.angle_alpha   90.00
_cell.angle_beta   90.00
_cell.angle_gamma   90.00
#
_symmetry.space_group_name_H-M   'P 1'
#
loop_
_entity.id
_entity.type
_entity.pdbx_description
1 polymer ?
#
loop_
_entity_poly.entity_id
_entity_poly.type
_entity_poly.pdbx_seq_one_letter_code
_entity_poly.pdbx_strand_id
1 'polypeptide(L)'
;MAGASLLTLLDDIATILDDVALMTKVAAKKSAVIADDVGVMTKVAAQKTAGVLGDDLALNAQQVSGVRAEREIPVVWAVAKGSFLNKLILVPLALAISAFAPWAVTPLLMVGGAFLCYEGFEKLAHRLLHSRQQDEVEREGHARANADPQMDLVAYEKDKVKGAVRTDFILSAEIVTIALGTVATAPFGERLAVLTAIAVVMTVGVYGLVAGIVKLDDLGLWLSRKSSSAARSLGDAIVRAAPWLMKGLTVVGTAAMFLVGGGILVHGVHAVAEAIDALAARAAIGPLGHVWDTLAEQLLNAGVGVLAGAVVLAVVTLIQRLRKKAG
;
A
#
# COMPACT_ATOMS: atom_id res chain seq x y z
N MET A 1 4.80 -18.42 -72.86
CA MET A 1 4.04 -17.43 -72.04
C MET A 1 3.89 -17.84 -70.57
N ALA A 2 3.93 -19.14 -70.23
CA ALA A 2 3.82 -19.58 -68.81
C ALA A 2 5.04 -19.24 -67.93
N GLY A 3 6.25 -19.16 -68.47
CA GLY A 3 7.46 -18.84 -67.69
C GLY A 3 7.58 -17.37 -67.27
N ALA A 4 7.02 -16.41 -68.03
CA ALA A 4 6.97 -15.01 -67.67
C ALA A 4 6.01 -14.74 -66.49
N SER A 5 4.89 -15.49 -66.40
CA SER A 5 3.92 -15.41 -65.31
C SER A 5 4.46 -15.98 -64.00
N LEU A 6 5.34 -16.97 -64.05
CA LEU A 6 5.95 -17.56 -62.84
C LEU A 6 7.05 -16.63 -62.27
N LEU A 7 7.81 -15.96 -63.09
CA LEU A 7 8.82 -14.99 -62.68
C LEU A 7 8.20 -13.73 -62.03
N THR A 8 7.11 -13.21 -62.62
CA THR A 8 6.36 -12.10 -61.99
C THR A 8 5.75 -12.50 -60.67
N LEU A 9 5.23 -13.73 -60.52
CA LEU A 9 4.70 -14.21 -59.25
C LEU A 9 5.81 -14.32 -58.16
N LEU A 10 7.00 -14.79 -58.55
CA LEU A 10 8.16 -14.84 -57.64
C LEU A 10 8.65 -13.48 -57.23
N ASP A 11 8.63 -12.48 -58.13
CA ASP A 11 9.01 -11.10 -57.86
C ASP A 11 7.99 -10.42 -56.93
N ASP A 12 6.69 -10.67 -57.11
CA ASP A 12 5.61 -10.20 -56.25
C ASP A 12 5.73 -10.83 -54.84
N ILE A 13 6.05 -12.11 -54.72
CA ILE A 13 6.27 -12.78 -53.44
C ILE A 13 7.51 -12.20 -52.73
N ALA A 14 8.60 -11.96 -53.47
CA ALA A 14 9.81 -11.34 -52.91
C ALA A 14 9.51 -9.94 -52.35
N THR A 15 8.76 -9.12 -53.09
CA THR A 15 8.34 -7.76 -52.69
C THR A 15 7.46 -7.83 -51.39
N ILE A 16 6.50 -8.75 -51.32
CA ILE A 16 5.66 -8.95 -50.12
C ILE A 16 6.51 -9.36 -48.95
N LEU A 17 7.49 -10.25 -49.11
CA LEU A 17 8.39 -10.68 -48.03
C LEU A 17 9.28 -9.54 -47.54
N ASP A 18 9.77 -8.68 -48.41
CA ASP A 18 10.55 -7.50 -48.05
C ASP A 18 9.69 -6.47 -47.31
N ASP A 19 8.43 -6.24 -47.71
CA ASP A 19 7.50 -5.38 -47.04
C ASP A 19 7.15 -5.93 -45.61
N VAL A 20 6.92 -7.24 -45.49
CA VAL A 20 6.69 -7.87 -44.20
C VAL A 20 7.92 -7.79 -43.29
N ALA A 21 9.11 -8.00 -43.84
CA ALA A 21 10.37 -7.85 -43.07
C ALA A 21 10.58 -6.40 -42.60
N LEU A 22 10.30 -5.42 -43.48
CA LEU A 22 10.36 -3.98 -43.12
C LEU A 22 9.32 -3.64 -42.05
N MET A 23 8.07 -4.08 -42.18
CA MET A 23 7.00 -3.89 -41.19
C MET A 23 7.37 -4.51 -39.84
N THR A 24 7.93 -5.74 -39.85
CA THR A 24 8.39 -6.42 -38.62
C THR A 24 9.52 -5.64 -37.95
N LYS A 25 10.48 -5.13 -38.71
CA LYS A 25 11.57 -4.30 -38.19
C LYS A 25 11.08 -2.98 -37.60
N VAL A 26 10.12 -2.34 -38.28
CA VAL A 26 9.48 -1.10 -37.77
C VAL A 26 8.67 -1.38 -36.51
N ALA A 27 7.90 -2.47 -36.49
CA ALA A 27 7.14 -2.88 -35.32
C ALA A 27 8.06 -3.22 -34.13
N ALA A 28 9.15 -3.95 -34.35
CA ALA A 28 10.14 -4.24 -33.31
C ALA A 28 10.79 -2.97 -32.75
N LYS A 29 11.18 -2.01 -33.62
CA LYS A 29 11.75 -0.73 -33.22
C LYS A 29 10.73 0.10 -32.42
N LYS A 30 9.47 0.15 -32.85
CA LYS A 30 8.40 0.86 -32.15
C LYS A 30 8.10 0.23 -30.79
N SER A 31 8.10 -1.10 -30.70
CA SER A 31 7.93 -1.83 -29.44
C SER A 31 9.07 -1.56 -28.46
N ALA A 32 10.31 -1.45 -28.93
CA ALA A 32 11.45 -1.08 -28.09
C ALA A 32 11.33 0.33 -27.50
N VAL A 33 10.89 1.30 -28.33
CA VAL A 33 10.63 2.68 -27.86
C VAL A 33 9.51 2.70 -26.81
N ILE A 34 8.40 2.01 -27.06
CA ILE A 34 7.30 1.92 -26.10
C ILE A 34 7.77 1.28 -24.78
N ALA A 35 8.60 0.24 -24.84
CA ALA A 35 9.14 -0.39 -23.66
C ALA A 35 10.03 0.55 -22.85
N ASP A 36 10.83 1.38 -23.51
CA ASP A 36 11.66 2.40 -22.85
C ASP A 36 10.80 3.49 -22.21
N ASP A 37 9.81 4.02 -22.92
CA ASP A 37 8.86 5.01 -22.40
C ASP A 37 8.08 4.49 -21.17
N VAL A 38 7.58 3.25 -21.26
CA VAL A 38 6.92 2.58 -20.11
C VAL A 38 7.90 2.42 -18.93
N GLY A 39 9.17 2.07 -19.18
CA GLY A 39 10.21 1.98 -18.17
C GLY A 39 10.45 3.30 -17.45
N VAL A 40 10.59 4.41 -18.21
CA VAL A 40 10.78 5.76 -17.67
C VAL A 40 9.54 6.20 -16.87
N MET A 41 8.35 6.04 -17.41
CA MET A 41 7.11 6.40 -16.73
C MET A 41 6.89 5.57 -15.45
N THR A 42 7.20 4.28 -15.48
CA THR A 42 7.14 3.41 -14.29
C THR A 42 8.11 3.89 -13.22
N LYS A 43 9.33 4.28 -13.58
CA LYS A 43 10.29 4.86 -12.63
C LYS A 43 9.79 6.17 -12.01
N VAL A 44 9.21 7.06 -12.79
CA VAL A 44 8.63 8.32 -12.28
C VAL A 44 7.44 8.04 -11.36
N ALA A 45 6.54 7.13 -11.75
CA ALA A 45 5.42 6.72 -10.92
C ALA A 45 5.90 6.08 -9.60
N ALA A 46 6.91 5.19 -9.64
CA ALA A 46 7.50 4.60 -8.46
C ALA A 46 8.15 5.65 -7.53
N GLN A 47 8.83 6.66 -8.09
CA GLN A 47 9.40 7.76 -7.30
C GLN A 47 8.32 8.59 -6.59
N LYS A 48 7.20 8.88 -7.26
CA LYS A 48 6.08 9.61 -6.66
C LYS A 48 5.34 8.78 -5.60
N THR A 49 5.23 7.47 -5.78
CA THR A 49 4.61 6.56 -4.80
C THR A 49 5.56 6.15 -3.68
N ALA A 50 6.87 6.39 -3.80
CA ALA A 50 7.84 6.05 -2.76
C ALA A 50 7.60 6.77 -1.42
N GLY A 51 7.02 7.98 -1.46
CA GLY A 51 6.61 8.70 -0.24
C GLY A 51 5.54 7.96 0.56
N VAL A 52 4.65 7.25 -0.10
CA VAL A 52 3.56 6.46 0.51
C VAL A 52 4.02 5.05 0.89
N LEU A 53 5.11 4.55 0.28
CA LEU A 53 5.61 3.19 0.51
C LEU A 53 5.97 2.91 1.97
N GLY A 54 6.52 3.91 2.68
CA GLY A 54 6.88 3.78 4.09
C GLY A 54 5.66 3.52 4.98
N ASP A 55 4.59 4.23 4.72
CA ASP A 55 3.33 4.12 5.45
C ASP A 55 2.64 2.79 5.14
N ASP A 56 2.62 2.39 3.86
CA ASP A 56 2.09 1.10 3.40
C ASP A 56 2.85 -0.08 4.03
N LEU A 57 4.19 -0.01 4.06
CA LEU A 57 5.02 -1.02 4.71
C LEU A 57 4.74 -1.13 6.21
N ALA A 58 4.67 0.00 6.93
CA ALA A 58 4.43 0.03 8.36
C ALA A 58 3.05 -0.53 8.72
N LEU A 59 2.01 -0.15 7.96
CA LEU A 59 0.64 -0.66 8.14
C LEU A 59 0.54 -2.15 7.87
N ASN A 60 1.08 -2.63 6.75
CA ASN A 60 1.04 -4.04 6.41
C ASN A 60 1.85 -4.90 7.40
N ALA A 61 3.05 -4.45 7.81
CA ALA A 61 3.84 -5.14 8.82
C ALA A 61 3.12 -5.19 10.18
N GLN A 62 2.47 -4.11 10.62
CA GLN A 62 1.66 -4.09 11.83
C GLN A 62 0.50 -5.09 11.76
N GLN A 63 -0.20 -5.16 10.64
CA GLN A 63 -1.38 -6.01 10.48
C GLN A 63 -1.05 -7.50 10.45
N VAL A 64 0.09 -7.90 9.89
CA VAL A 64 0.52 -9.30 9.87
C VAL A 64 1.30 -9.72 11.12
N SER A 65 1.74 -8.79 11.97
CA SER A 65 2.47 -9.08 13.20
C SER A 65 1.58 -9.75 14.26
N GLY A 66 2.21 -10.48 15.22
CA GLY A 66 1.51 -11.15 16.34
C GLY A 66 0.76 -12.43 15.93
N VAL A 67 1.17 -13.06 14.84
CA VAL A 67 0.81 -14.44 14.47
C VAL A 67 1.91 -15.38 15.00
N ARG A 68 1.64 -16.68 15.08
CA ARG A 68 2.68 -17.68 15.44
C ARG A 68 3.83 -17.64 14.42
N ALA A 69 5.07 -17.77 14.89
CA ALA A 69 6.28 -17.69 14.05
C ALA A 69 6.25 -18.64 12.83
N GLU A 70 5.67 -19.84 12.99
CA GLU A 70 5.52 -20.83 11.92
C GLU A 70 4.47 -20.42 10.86
N ARG A 71 3.56 -19.50 11.23
CA ARG A 71 2.42 -19.07 10.40
C ARG A 71 2.61 -17.69 9.78
N GLU A 72 3.66 -16.95 10.14
CA GLU A 72 3.92 -15.59 9.66
C GLU A 72 4.02 -15.54 8.14
N ILE A 73 4.87 -16.36 7.52
CA ILE A 73 5.03 -16.40 6.06
C ILE A 73 3.75 -16.82 5.33
N PRO A 74 3.02 -17.87 5.75
CA PRO A 74 1.70 -18.18 5.18
C PRO A 74 0.71 -17.01 5.25
N VAL A 75 0.67 -16.26 6.36
CA VAL A 75 -0.20 -15.09 6.52
C VAL A 75 0.24 -13.94 5.61
N VAL A 76 1.54 -13.60 5.58
CA VAL A 76 2.07 -12.59 4.65
C VAL A 76 1.74 -12.96 3.20
N TRP A 77 1.91 -14.23 2.83
CA TRP A 77 1.57 -14.71 1.49
C TRP A 77 0.09 -14.62 1.17
N ALA A 78 -0.79 -14.91 2.14
CA ALA A 78 -2.24 -14.77 1.99
C ALA A 78 -2.64 -13.31 1.78
N VAL A 79 -2.05 -12.38 2.54
CA VAL A 79 -2.28 -10.94 2.37
C VAL A 79 -1.72 -10.45 1.04
N ALA A 80 -0.51 -10.87 0.65
CA ALA A 80 0.08 -10.53 -0.65
C ALA A 80 -0.80 -10.97 -1.84
N LYS A 81 -1.38 -12.17 -1.79
CA LYS A 81 -2.37 -12.62 -2.78
C LYS A 81 -3.61 -11.74 -2.79
N GLY A 82 -4.12 -11.36 -1.62
CA GLY A 82 -5.25 -10.43 -1.50
C GLY A 82 -4.92 -9.05 -2.07
N SER A 83 -3.75 -8.51 -1.77
CA SER A 83 -3.23 -7.27 -2.32
C SER A 83 -3.10 -7.31 -3.85
N PHE A 84 -2.56 -8.39 -4.38
CA PHE A 84 -2.48 -8.58 -5.82
C PHE A 84 -3.87 -8.59 -6.47
N LEU A 85 -4.84 -9.29 -5.86
CA LEU A 85 -6.22 -9.31 -6.32
C LEU A 85 -6.86 -7.92 -6.24
N ASN A 86 -6.62 -7.16 -5.15
CA ASN A 86 -7.05 -5.77 -5.02
C ASN A 86 -6.58 -4.93 -6.21
N LYS A 87 -5.29 -5.01 -6.54
CA LYS A 87 -4.69 -4.25 -7.65
C LYS A 87 -5.20 -4.73 -9.01
N LEU A 88 -5.46 -6.03 -9.17
CA LEU A 88 -6.05 -6.58 -10.39
C LEU A 88 -7.46 -6.03 -10.65
N ILE A 89 -8.21 -5.71 -9.58
CA ILE A 89 -9.53 -5.08 -9.67
C ILE A 89 -9.39 -3.55 -9.80
N LEU A 90 -8.52 -2.94 -8.99
CA LEU A 90 -8.39 -1.49 -8.91
C LEU A 90 -7.80 -0.87 -10.18
N VAL A 91 -6.84 -1.53 -10.84
CA VAL A 91 -6.22 -0.98 -12.06
C VAL A 91 -7.25 -0.81 -13.20
N PRO A 92 -8.03 -1.84 -13.60
CA PRO A 92 -9.08 -1.65 -14.60
C PRO A 92 -10.17 -0.67 -14.14
N LEU A 93 -10.56 -0.72 -12.86
CA LEU A 93 -11.56 0.17 -12.28
C LEU A 93 -11.11 1.63 -12.33
N ALA A 94 -9.88 1.91 -11.92
CA ALA A 94 -9.32 3.26 -11.97
C ALA A 94 -9.22 3.80 -13.39
N LEU A 95 -8.80 2.95 -14.35
CA LEU A 95 -8.80 3.31 -15.78
C LEU A 95 -10.21 3.61 -16.29
N ALA A 96 -11.19 2.79 -15.92
CA ALA A 96 -12.60 3.00 -16.30
C ALA A 96 -13.16 4.28 -15.66
N ILE A 97 -12.96 4.50 -14.35
CA ILE A 97 -13.44 5.71 -13.67
C ILE A 97 -12.75 6.95 -14.26
N SER A 98 -11.45 6.89 -14.50
CA SER A 98 -10.71 7.99 -15.11
C SER A 98 -11.21 8.34 -16.54
N ALA A 99 -11.70 7.36 -17.29
CA ALA A 99 -12.23 7.56 -18.63
C ALA A 99 -13.67 8.08 -18.64
N PHE A 100 -14.56 7.57 -17.75
CA PHE A 100 -16.00 7.82 -17.79
C PHE A 100 -16.49 8.78 -16.71
N ALA A 101 -15.84 8.80 -15.56
CA ALA A 101 -16.28 9.60 -14.39
C ALA A 101 -15.06 10.09 -13.56
N PRO A 102 -14.15 10.90 -14.14
CA PRO A 102 -12.93 11.33 -13.44
C PRO A 102 -13.21 12.06 -12.13
N TRP A 103 -14.36 12.74 -12.02
CA TRP A 103 -14.81 13.42 -10.81
C TRP A 103 -15.11 12.49 -9.63
N ALA A 104 -15.38 11.19 -9.88
CA ALA A 104 -15.71 10.22 -8.85
C ALA A 104 -14.47 9.69 -8.08
N VAL A 105 -13.27 9.85 -8.60
CA VAL A 105 -12.02 9.36 -8.00
C VAL A 105 -11.84 9.97 -6.61
N THR A 106 -11.88 11.30 -6.50
CA THR A 106 -11.66 12.01 -5.23
C THR A 106 -12.68 11.64 -4.13
N PRO A 107 -14.01 11.68 -4.37
CA PRO A 107 -14.97 11.24 -3.36
C PRO A 107 -14.79 9.78 -2.91
N LEU A 108 -14.46 8.87 -3.81
CA LEU A 108 -14.20 7.47 -3.45
C LEU A 108 -12.96 7.32 -2.57
N LEU A 109 -11.89 8.03 -2.89
CA LEU A 109 -10.69 8.08 -2.04
C LEU A 109 -10.99 8.68 -0.67
N MET A 110 -11.80 9.75 -0.60
CA MET A 110 -12.20 10.37 0.67
C MET A 110 -12.95 9.41 1.58
N VAL A 111 -13.84 8.57 1.03
CA VAL A 111 -14.51 7.51 1.81
C VAL A 111 -13.49 6.52 2.36
N GLY A 112 -12.51 6.12 1.55
CA GLY A 112 -11.39 5.28 1.98
C GLY A 112 -10.53 5.94 3.07
N GLY A 113 -10.16 7.20 2.88
CA GLY A 113 -9.41 7.99 3.86
C GLY A 113 -10.14 8.12 5.20
N ALA A 114 -11.45 8.40 5.17
CA ALA A 114 -12.30 8.44 6.36
C ALA A 114 -12.34 7.09 7.09
N PHE A 115 -12.37 5.97 6.34
CA PHE A 115 -12.28 4.63 6.90
C PHE A 115 -10.94 4.38 7.60
N LEU A 116 -9.81 4.78 7.00
CA LEU A 116 -8.47 4.67 7.64
C LEU A 116 -8.41 5.49 8.93
N CYS A 117 -8.91 6.72 8.90
CA CYS A 117 -8.99 7.58 10.09
C CYS A 117 -9.83 6.95 11.20
N TYR A 118 -10.98 6.36 10.85
CA TYR A 118 -11.85 5.63 11.78
C TYR A 118 -11.10 4.44 12.42
N GLU A 119 -10.49 3.57 11.62
CA GLU A 119 -9.76 2.40 12.10
C GLU A 119 -8.56 2.81 12.98
N GLY A 120 -7.81 3.86 12.57
CA GLY A 120 -6.72 4.42 13.35
C GLY A 120 -7.20 4.95 14.72
N PHE A 121 -8.32 5.69 14.73
CA PHE A 121 -8.86 6.26 15.95
C PHE A 121 -9.50 5.20 16.87
N GLU A 122 -10.13 4.16 16.32
CA GLU A 122 -10.63 3.03 17.09
C GLU A 122 -9.50 2.32 17.85
N LYS A 123 -8.35 2.07 17.17
CA LYS A 123 -7.14 1.52 17.80
C LYS A 123 -6.58 2.43 18.90
N LEU A 124 -6.54 3.75 18.63
CA LEU A 124 -6.07 4.75 19.59
C LEU A 124 -7.01 4.86 20.79
N ALA A 125 -8.32 4.93 20.57
CA ALA A 125 -9.33 5.01 21.61
C ALA A 125 -9.32 3.75 22.50
N HIS A 126 -9.20 2.57 21.89
CA HIS A 126 -9.06 1.30 22.64
C HIS A 126 -7.84 1.35 23.57
N ARG A 127 -6.71 1.83 23.09
CA ARG A 127 -5.45 1.93 23.84
C ARG A 127 -5.47 2.98 24.96
N LEU A 128 -6.22 4.08 24.77
CA LEU A 128 -6.30 5.18 25.74
C LEU A 128 -7.41 4.99 26.76
N LEU A 129 -8.52 4.38 26.38
CA LEU A 129 -9.73 4.25 27.20
C LEU A 129 -9.77 2.94 28.03
N HIS A 130 -9.03 1.91 27.60
CA HIS A 130 -8.95 0.68 28.36
C HIS A 130 -7.86 0.78 29.44
N SER A 131 -8.23 0.48 30.67
CA SER A 131 -7.28 0.46 31.80
C SER A 131 -6.26 -0.68 31.61
N ARG A 132 -5.05 -0.51 32.16
CA ARG A 132 -4.00 -1.56 32.14
C ARG A 132 -4.50 -2.93 32.61
N GLN A 133 -5.46 -2.96 33.53
CA GLN A 133 -6.09 -4.20 34.04
C GLN A 133 -6.93 -4.91 32.97
N GLN A 134 -7.63 -4.17 32.10
CA GLN A 134 -8.39 -4.77 31.00
C GLN A 134 -7.47 -5.28 29.90
N ASP A 135 -6.38 -4.56 29.62
CA ASP A 135 -5.33 -5.01 28.68
C ASP A 135 -4.62 -6.29 29.18
N GLU A 136 -4.44 -6.45 30.51
CA GLU A 136 -3.87 -7.67 31.11
C GLU A 136 -4.85 -8.84 31.01
N VAL A 137 -6.12 -8.62 31.31
CA VAL A 137 -7.18 -9.64 31.15
C VAL A 137 -7.37 -10.07 29.71
N GLU A 138 -7.31 -9.13 28.77
CA GLU A 138 -7.35 -9.44 27.33
C GLU A 138 -6.06 -10.15 26.87
N ARG A 139 -4.88 -9.72 27.34
CA ARG A 139 -3.61 -10.41 27.06
C ARG A 139 -3.58 -11.81 27.64
N GLU A 140 -4.06 -12.00 28.86
CA GLU A 140 -4.21 -13.32 29.43
C GLU A 140 -5.28 -14.15 28.71
N GLY A 141 -6.38 -13.52 28.28
CA GLY A 141 -7.39 -14.12 27.43
C GLY A 141 -6.80 -14.56 26.07
N HIS A 142 -6.03 -13.70 25.42
CA HIS A 142 -5.32 -14.02 24.19
C HIS A 142 -4.20 -15.06 24.40
N ALA A 143 -3.46 -15.00 25.51
CA ALA A 143 -2.45 -16.00 25.84
C ALA A 143 -3.08 -17.37 26.14
N ARG A 144 -4.22 -17.39 26.85
CA ARG A 144 -5.01 -18.61 27.10
C ARG A 144 -5.65 -19.13 25.81
N ALA A 145 -6.18 -18.24 24.98
CA ALA A 145 -6.73 -18.59 23.69
C ALA A 145 -5.67 -19.15 22.73
N ASN A 146 -4.44 -18.59 22.74
CA ASN A 146 -3.30 -19.15 22.00
C ASN A 146 -2.77 -20.46 22.58
N ALA A 147 -3.06 -20.75 23.84
CA ALA A 147 -2.72 -22.00 24.52
C ALA A 147 -3.85 -23.04 24.45
N ASP A 148 -5.07 -22.65 24.07
CA ASP A 148 -6.21 -23.55 23.94
C ASP A 148 -6.13 -24.29 22.57
N PRO A 149 -5.96 -25.63 22.60
CA PRO A 149 -5.93 -26.44 21.37
C PRO A 149 -7.27 -26.43 20.59
N GLN A 150 -8.36 -25.95 21.19
CA GLN A 150 -9.71 -25.93 20.59
C GLN A 150 -10.04 -24.57 19.92
N MET A 151 -9.20 -23.55 20.08
CA MET A 151 -9.43 -22.29 19.38
C MET A 151 -9.18 -22.48 17.89
N ASP A 152 -10.13 -22.07 17.07
CA ASP A 152 -9.98 -22.08 15.61
C ASP A 152 -8.99 -20.98 15.18
N LEU A 153 -7.70 -21.30 15.31
CA LEU A 153 -6.59 -20.46 14.89
C LEU A 153 -6.72 -20.05 13.40
N VAL A 154 -7.34 -20.91 12.61
CA VAL A 154 -7.58 -20.64 11.19
C VAL A 154 -8.62 -19.54 11.00
N ALA A 155 -9.66 -19.51 11.84
CA ALA A 155 -10.65 -18.43 11.83
C ALA A 155 -10.01 -17.09 12.23
N TYR A 156 -9.21 -17.06 13.29
CA TYR A 156 -8.49 -15.87 13.74
C TYR A 156 -7.53 -15.32 12.67
N GLU A 157 -6.70 -16.19 12.08
CA GLU A 157 -5.80 -15.81 10.99
C GLU A 157 -6.57 -15.29 9.76
N LYS A 158 -7.70 -15.92 9.44
CA LYS A 158 -8.55 -15.50 8.31
C LYS A 158 -9.14 -14.11 8.51
N ASP A 159 -9.60 -13.78 9.70
CA ASP A 159 -10.12 -12.45 10.01
C ASP A 159 -9.01 -11.39 9.97
N LYS A 160 -7.82 -11.73 10.46
CA LYS A 160 -6.64 -10.87 10.38
C LYS A 160 -6.23 -10.60 8.93
N VAL A 161 -6.14 -11.63 8.10
CA VAL A 161 -5.86 -11.52 6.66
C VAL A 161 -6.93 -10.67 5.98
N LYS A 162 -8.22 -10.88 6.28
CA LYS A 162 -9.32 -10.11 5.72
C LYS A 162 -9.22 -8.62 6.08
N GLY A 163 -8.88 -8.31 7.34
CA GLY A 163 -8.64 -6.93 7.79
C GLY A 163 -7.48 -6.28 7.02
N ALA A 164 -6.35 -6.98 6.93
CA ALA A 164 -5.17 -6.51 6.20
C ALA A 164 -5.46 -6.25 4.71
N VAL A 165 -6.13 -7.18 4.04
CA VAL A 165 -6.52 -7.04 2.62
C VAL A 165 -7.48 -5.86 2.41
N ARG A 166 -8.40 -5.61 3.35
CA ARG A 166 -9.32 -4.46 3.28
C ARG A 166 -8.60 -3.12 3.42
N THR A 167 -7.66 -3.01 4.34
CA THR A 167 -6.83 -1.80 4.49
C THR A 167 -5.93 -1.60 3.28
N ASP A 168 -5.27 -2.68 2.80
CA ASP A 168 -4.46 -2.67 1.57
C ASP A 168 -5.26 -2.21 0.34
N PHE A 169 -6.58 -2.52 0.27
CA PHE A 169 -7.42 -2.05 -0.83
C PHE A 169 -7.43 -0.52 -0.93
N ILE A 170 -7.52 0.19 0.19
CA ILE A 170 -7.55 1.66 0.23
C ILE A 170 -6.18 2.24 -0.12
N LEU A 171 -5.11 1.70 0.47
CA LEU A 171 -3.73 2.11 0.17
C LEU A 171 -3.38 1.84 -1.29
N SER A 172 -3.82 0.68 -1.82
CA SER A 172 -3.65 0.35 -3.23
C SER A 172 -4.42 1.29 -4.17
N ALA A 173 -5.63 1.72 -3.78
CA ALA A 173 -6.41 2.70 -4.56
C ALA A 173 -5.69 4.06 -4.62
N GLU A 174 -5.07 4.50 -3.52
CA GLU A 174 -4.26 5.70 -3.48
C GLU A 174 -3.05 5.59 -4.40
N ILE A 175 -2.25 4.51 -4.27
CA ILE A 175 -1.08 4.26 -5.11
C ILE A 175 -1.45 4.22 -6.60
N VAL A 176 -2.53 3.51 -6.95
CA VAL A 176 -3.02 3.41 -8.33
C VAL A 176 -3.45 4.79 -8.85
N THR A 177 -4.07 5.62 -8.01
CA THR A 177 -4.51 6.97 -8.40
C THR A 177 -3.33 7.91 -8.61
N ILE A 178 -2.33 7.90 -7.73
CA ILE A 178 -1.09 8.67 -7.89
C ILE A 178 -0.37 8.24 -9.17
N ALA A 179 -0.21 6.93 -9.38
CA ALA A 179 0.42 6.39 -10.59
C ALA A 179 -0.35 6.78 -11.86
N LEU A 180 -1.69 6.67 -11.85
CA LEU A 180 -2.55 7.08 -12.96
C LEU A 180 -2.40 8.57 -13.28
N GLY A 181 -2.31 9.43 -12.26
CA GLY A 181 -2.07 10.86 -12.42
C GLY A 181 -0.73 11.16 -13.13
N THR A 182 0.30 10.34 -12.93
CA THR A 182 1.61 10.52 -13.59
C THR A 182 1.60 10.19 -15.07
N VAL A 183 0.67 9.34 -15.52
CA VAL A 183 0.55 8.85 -16.90
C VAL A 183 -0.75 9.30 -17.58
N ALA A 184 -1.43 10.31 -17.03
CA ALA A 184 -2.76 10.73 -17.50
C ALA A 184 -2.80 11.09 -18.98
N THR A 185 -1.72 11.64 -19.53
CA THR A 185 -1.60 12.05 -20.94
C THR A 185 -1.06 10.95 -21.85
N ALA A 186 -0.61 9.81 -21.31
CA ALA A 186 -0.07 8.72 -22.10
C ALA A 186 -1.18 7.91 -22.82
N PRO A 187 -0.87 7.24 -23.93
CA PRO A 187 -1.78 6.31 -24.59
C PRO A 187 -2.30 5.22 -23.66
N PHE A 188 -3.51 4.73 -23.89
CA PHE A 188 -4.16 3.73 -23.01
C PHE A 188 -3.28 2.49 -22.73
N GLY A 189 -2.62 1.95 -23.77
CA GLY A 189 -1.74 0.78 -23.61
C GLY A 189 -0.55 1.03 -22.68
N GLU A 190 0.06 2.21 -22.76
CA GLU A 190 1.16 2.62 -21.87
C GLU A 190 0.67 2.85 -20.45
N ARG A 191 -0.49 3.52 -20.27
CA ARG A 191 -1.13 3.67 -18.94
C ARG A 191 -1.38 2.31 -18.28
N LEU A 192 -1.97 1.37 -19.00
CA LEU A 192 -2.23 0.02 -18.49
C LEU A 192 -0.92 -0.70 -18.13
N ALA A 193 0.11 -0.60 -18.97
CA ALA A 193 1.41 -1.23 -18.74
C ALA A 193 2.09 -0.66 -17.49
N VAL A 194 2.13 0.67 -17.34
CA VAL A 194 2.73 1.34 -16.16
C VAL A 194 1.97 0.99 -14.88
N LEU A 195 0.64 1.06 -14.87
CA LEU A 195 -0.16 0.72 -13.69
C LEU A 195 0.03 -0.75 -13.30
N THR A 196 0.10 -1.65 -14.28
CA THR A 196 0.37 -3.07 -14.02
C THR A 196 1.78 -3.27 -13.46
N ALA A 197 2.78 -2.61 -14.02
CA ALA A 197 4.17 -2.68 -13.53
C ALA A 197 4.26 -2.18 -12.08
N ILE A 198 3.67 -1.02 -11.77
CA ILE A 198 3.61 -0.47 -10.40
C ILE A 198 2.88 -1.44 -9.46
N ALA A 199 1.73 -2.00 -9.87
CA ALA A 199 0.98 -2.97 -9.07
C ALA A 199 1.85 -4.18 -8.67
N VAL A 200 2.63 -4.72 -9.61
CA VAL A 200 3.52 -5.85 -9.37
C VAL A 200 4.70 -5.45 -8.48
N VAL A 201 5.40 -4.35 -8.83
CA VAL A 201 6.58 -3.88 -8.09
C VAL A 201 6.23 -3.55 -6.64
N MET A 202 5.10 -2.85 -6.42
CA MET A 202 4.66 -2.50 -5.07
C MET A 202 4.23 -3.73 -4.27
N THR A 203 3.51 -4.68 -4.88
CA THR A 203 3.11 -5.91 -4.17
C THR A 203 4.33 -6.73 -3.78
N VAL A 204 5.26 -6.97 -4.70
CA VAL A 204 6.48 -7.75 -4.43
C VAL A 204 7.39 -7.01 -3.44
N GLY A 205 7.56 -5.71 -3.62
CA GLY A 205 8.42 -4.88 -2.77
C GLY A 205 7.91 -4.82 -1.33
N VAL A 206 6.65 -4.42 -1.14
CA VAL A 206 6.04 -4.28 0.20
C VAL A 206 6.01 -5.62 0.92
N TYR A 207 5.43 -6.67 0.31
CA TYR A 207 5.28 -7.96 1.00
C TYR A 207 6.59 -8.74 1.10
N GLY A 208 7.56 -8.50 0.21
CA GLY A 208 8.93 -9.00 0.36
C GLY A 208 9.62 -8.40 1.57
N LEU A 209 9.51 -7.07 1.77
CA LEU A 209 10.05 -6.38 2.94
C LEU A 209 9.31 -6.78 4.23
N VAL A 210 7.98 -6.88 4.20
CA VAL A 210 7.19 -7.36 5.34
C VAL A 210 7.61 -8.77 5.75
N ALA A 211 7.78 -9.69 4.79
CA ALA A 211 8.28 -11.04 5.05
C ALA A 211 9.68 -11.03 5.70
N GLY A 212 10.56 -10.13 5.25
CA GLY A 212 11.88 -9.92 5.85
C GLY A 212 11.79 -9.41 7.29
N ILE A 213 10.92 -8.44 7.55
CA ILE A 213 10.73 -7.85 8.89
C ILE A 213 10.19 -8.87 9.88
N VAL A 214 9.16 -9.63 9.52
CA VAL A 214 8.55 -10.63 10.41
C VAL A 214 9.47 -11.82 10.67
N LYS A 215 10.46 -12.06 9.80
CA LYS A 215 11.47 -13.13 9.99
C LYS A 215 12.81 -12.65 10.56
N LEU A 216 12.86 -11.39 11.00
CA LEU A 216 14.10 -10.81 11.51
C LEU A 216 14.55 -11.48 12.82
N ASP A 217 13.63 -11.84 13.69
CA ASP A 217 13.91 -12.54 14.94
C ASP A 217 14.42 -13.97 14.71
N ASP A 218 13.80 -14.73 13.80
CA ASP A 218 14.29 -16.06 13.38
C ASP A 218 15.70 -15.99 12.81
N LEU A 219 16.00 -14.96 11.98
CA LEU A 219 17.33 -14.71 11.46
C LEU A 219 18.33 -14.40 12.60
N GLY A 220 17.92 -13.58 13.56
CA GLY A 220 18.72 -13.25 14.74
C GLY A 220 19.05 -14.49 15.55
N LEU A 221 18.07 -15.36 15.82
CA LEU A 221 18.25 -16.63 16.51
C LEU A 221 19.17 -17.59 15.74
N TRP A 222 19.07 -17.63 14.41
CA TRP A 222 19.94 -18.47 13.59
C TRP A 222 21.39 -17.97 13.63
N LEU A 223 21.61 -16.65 13.57
CA LEU A 223 22.93 -16.02 13.66
C LEU A 223 23.54 -16.22 15.04
N SER A 224 22.78 -16.14 16.12
CA SER A 224 23.28 -16.31 17.50
C SER A 224 23.79 -17.74 17.79
N ARG A 225 23.39 -18.72 16.96
CA ARG A 225 23.86 -20.13 17.06
C ARG A 225 25.12 -20.41 16.24
N LYS A 226 25.64 -19.45 15.48
CA LYS A 226 26.85 -19.62 14.68
C LYS A 226 28.12 -19.63 15.55
N SER A 227 29.17 -20.29 15.06
CA SER A 227 30.48 -20.37 15.76
C SER A 227 31.23 -19.05 15.75
N SER A 228 31.02 -18.20 14.75
CA SER A 228 31.66 -16.87 14.62
C SER A 228 31.19 -15.91 15.71
N SER A 229 32.10 -15.29 16.42
CA SER A 229 31.84 -14.29 17.46
C SER A 229 31.05 -13.09 16.91
N ALA A 230 31.44 -12.60 15.71
CA ALA A 230 30.75 -11.49 15.06
C ALA A 230 29.31 -11.86 14.68
N ALA A 231 29.08 -13.08 14.16
CA ALA A 231 27.73 -13.54 13.80
C ALA A 231 26.84 -13.67 15.06
N ARG A 232 27.37 -14.18 16.17
CA ARG A 232 26.65 -14.26 17.44
C ARG A 232 26.26 -12.88 17.97
N SER A 233 27.24 -11.96 18.05
CA SER A 233 26.98 -10.60 18.52
C SER A 233 25.92 -9.89 17.68
N LEU A 234 25.93 -10.06 16.34
CA LEU A 234 24.92 -9.52 15.45
C LEU A 234 23.54 -10.18 15.67
N GLY A 235 23.53 -11.52 15.82
CA GLY A 235 22.30 -12.27 16.12
C GLY A 235 21.65 -11.81 17.42
N ASP A 236 22.43 -11.67 18.49
CA ASP A 236 21.95 -11.21 19.79
C ASP A 236 21.47 -9.75 19.76
N ALA A 237 22.08 -8.90 18.92
CA ALA A 237 21.64 -7.53 18.70
C ALA A 237 20.27 -7.50 17.98
N ILE A 238 20.08 -8.32 16.94
CA ILE A 238 18.83 -8.43 16.19
C ILE A 238 17.70 -8.93 17.10
N VAL A 239 17.92 -10.02 17.86
CA VAL A 239 16.90 -10.59 18.77
C VAL A 239 16.50 -9.57 19.83
N ARG A 240 17.42 -8.76 20.35
CA ARG A 240 17.09 -7.69 21.31
C ARG A 240 16.36 -6.51 20.65
N ALA A 241 16.67 -6.20 19.40
CA ALA A 241 16.04 -5.10 18.67
C ALA A 241 14.65 -5.45 18.12
N ALA A 242 14.37 -6.73 17.78
CA ALA A 242 13.12 -7.17 17.18
C ALA A 242 11.85 -6.74 17.94
N PRO A 243 11.74 -6.86 19.28
CA PRO A 243 10.56 -6.38 20.01
C PRO A 243 10.37 -4.87 19.96
N TRP A 244 11.46 -4.10 19.89
CA TRP A 244 11.40 -2.64 19.76
C TRP A 244 10.98 -2.23 18.35
N LEU A 245 11.46 -2.96 17.33
CA LEU A 245 11.04 -2.79 15.95
C LEU A 245 9.53 -3.02 15.82
N MET A 246 9.00 -4.11 16.37
CA MET A 246 7.57 -4.43 16.34
C MET A 246 6.71 -3.38 17.05
N LYS A 247 7.17 -2.89 18.21
CA LYS A 247 6.50 -1.77 18.90
C LYS A 247 6.55 -0.49 18.07
N GLY A 248 7.70 -0.19 17.47
CA GLY A 248 7.89 0.95 16.57
C GLY A 248 6.93 0.89 15.38
N LEU A 249 6.87 -0.25 14.69
CA LEU A 249 5.95 -0.48 13.57
C LEU A 249 4.48 -0.29 13.96
N THR A 250 4.09 -0.73 15.17
CA THR A 250 2.72 -0.53 15.67
C THR A 250 2.40 0.96 15.84
N VAL A 251 3.34 1.74 16.35
CA VAL A 251 3.15 3.19 16.52
C VAL A 251 3.15 3.91 15.17
N VAL A 252 4.15 3.62 14.34
CA VAL A 252 4.29 4.22 13.00
C VAL A 252 3.10 3.84 12.12
N GLY A 253 2.68 2.56 12.11
CA GLY A 253 1.53 2.13 11.33
C GLY A 253 0.20 2.79 11.76
N THR A 254 0.01 3.03 13.08
CA THR A 254 -1.17 3.78 13.55
C THR A 254 -1.08 5.26 13.16
N ALA A 255 0.11 5.86 13.24
CA ALA A 255 0.33 7.23 12.78
C ALA A 255 0.11 7.37 11.27
N ALA A 256 0.57 6.38 10.49
CA ALA A 256 0.39 6.33 9.05
C ALA A 256 -1.10 6.32 8.63
N MET A 257 -1.97 5.64 9.39
CA MET A 257 -3.42 5.70 9.13
C MET A 257 -3.97 7.13 9.17
N PHE A 258 -3.49 7.94 10.12
CA PHE A 258 -3.90 9.34 10.22
C PHE A 258 -3.24 10.24 9.18
N LEU A 259 -1.97 10.00 8.86
CA LEU A 259 -1.23 10.73 7.83
C LEU A 259 -1.87 10.51 6.45
N VAL A 260 -2.03 9.26 6.06
CA VAL A 260 -2.62 8.88 4.76
C VAL A 260 -4.09 9.26 4.70
N GLY A 261 -4.90 8.81 5.68
CA GLY A 261 -6.32 9.11 5.72
C GLY A 261 -6.61 10.60 5.81
N GLY A 262 -5.88 11.33 6.66
CA GLY A 262 -5.99 12.78 6.80
C GLY A 262 -5.56 13.52 5.55
N GLY A 263 -4.43 13.13 4.94
CA GLY A 263 -3.95 13.69 3.69
C GLY A 263 -4.96 13.53 2.56
N ILE A 264 -5.56 12.34 2.40
CA ILE A 264 -6.63 12.11 1.42
C ILE A 264 -7.82 13.04 1.66
N LEU A 265 -8.25 13.22 2.92
CA LEU A 265 -9.38 14.09 3.26
C LEU A 265 -9.06 15.56 3.02
N VAL A 266 -7.86 16.02 3.40
CA VAL A 266 -7.39 17.40 3.17
C VAL A 266 -7.36 17.71 1.68
N HIS A 267 -6.68 16.88 0.88
CA HIS A 267 -6.57 17.09 -0.57
C HIS A 267 -7.91 16.90 -1.31
N GLY A 268 -8.85 16.16 -0.71
CA GLY A 268 -10.19 16.00 -1.24
C GLY A 268 -11.07 17.26 -1.11
N VAL A 269 -10.71 18.20 -0.22
CA VAL A 269 -11.46 19.46 0.02
C VAL A 269 -10.53 20.65 -0.18
N HIS A 270 -10.62 21.29 -1.34
CA HIS A 270 -9.72 22.36 -1.78
C HIS A 270 -9.51 23.47 -0.73
N ALA A 271 -10.60 23.95 -0.13
CA ALA A 271 -10.53 25.00 0.92
C ALA A 271 -9.74 24.54 2.17
N VAL A 272 -9.78 23.25 2.50
CA VAL A 272 -9.02 22.68 3.63
C VAL A 272 -7.55 22.56 3.24
N ALA A 273 -7.26 22.10 2.03
CA ALA A 273 -5.90 22.00 1.50
C ALA A 273 -5.21 23.37 1.52
N GLU A 274 -5.84 24.40 0.95
CA GLU A 274 -5.32 25.78 0.95
C GLU A 274 -5.06 26.32 2.39
N ALA A 275 -5.95 26.03 3.32
CA ALA A 275 -5.77 26.45 4.72
C ALA A 275 -4.59 25.73 5.40
N ILE A 276 -4.41 24.44 5.13
CA ILE A 276 -3.29 23.65 5.65
C ILE A 276 -1.97 24.15 5.06
N ASP A 277 -1.91 24.35 3.72
CA ASP A 277 -0.72 24.87 3.03
C ASP A 277 -0.33 26.26 3.57
N ALA A 278 -1.30 27.14 3.76
CA ALA A 278 -1.06 28.47 4.33
C ALA A 278 -0.56 28.43 5.78
N LEU A 279 -1.01 27.45 6.58
CA LEU A 279 -0.54 27.24 7.94
C LEU A 279 0.87 26.62 7.96
N ALA A 280 1.14 25.64 7.11
CA ALA A 280 2.43 24.98 6.99
C ALA A 280 3.51 25.98 6.52
N ALA A 281 3.19 26.81 5.52
CA ALA A 281 4.11 27.85 5.02
C ALA A 281 4.56 28.84 6.11
N ARG A 282 3.76 29.05 7.17
CA ARG A 282 4.18 29.88 8.32
C ARG A 282 5.27 29.23 9.18
N ALA A 283 5.42 27.90 9.09
CA ALA A 283 6.48 27.17 9.76
C ALA A 283 7.80 27.18 8.97
N ALA A 284 7.78 27.60 7.71
CA ALA A 284 8.93 27.66 6.81
C ALA A 284 9.88 28.82 7.17
N ILE A 285 10.51 28.75 8.37
CA ILE A 285 11.41 29.78 8.88
C ILE A 285 12.87 29.28 8.83
N GLY A 286 13.78 30.10 8.29
CA GLY A 286 15.23 29.84 8.30
C GLY A 286 15.73 28.91 7.19
N PRO A 287 17.01 28.48 7.25
CA PRO A 287 17.67 27.74 6.17
C PRO A 287 17.11 26.33 5.94
N LEU A 288 16.35 25.77 6.89
CA LEU A 288 15.65 24.49 6.81
C LEU A 288 14.14 24.67 6.64
N GLY A 289 13.69 25.84 6.18
CA GLY A 289 12.27 26.21 6.07
C GLY A 289 11.46 25.17 5.28
N HIS A 290 11.99 24.62 4.19
CA HIS A 290 11.31 23.59 3.40
C HIS A 290 11.07 22.27 4.19
N VAL A 291 11.99 21.89 5.07
CA VAL A 291 11.82 20.70 5.93
C VAL A 291 10.72 20.95 6.96
N TRP A 292 10.71 22.13 7.56
CA TRP A 292 9.69 22.52 8.55
C TRP A 292 8.31 22.68 7.92
N ASP A 293 8.22 23.19 6.71
CA ASP A 293 6.99 23.28 5.91
C ASP A 293 6.38 21.87 5.69
N THR A 294 7.17 20.96 5.13
CA THR A 294 6.73 19.56 4.90
C THR A 294 6.33 18.85 6.19
N LEU A 295 7.10 19.01 7.27
CA LEU A 295 6.77 18.39 8.56
C LEU A 295 5.47 18.99 9.16
N ALA A 296 5.29 20.29 9.05
CA ALA A 296 4.08 20.98 9.54
C ALA A 296 2.85 20.49 8.74
N GLU A 297 2.95 20.42 7.42
CA GLU A 297 1.89 19.88 6.56
C GLU A 297 1.50 18.46 6.98
N GLN A 298 2.49 17.56 7.14
CA GLN A 298 2.23 16.15 7.54
C GLN A 298 1.58 16.09 8.94
N LEU A 299 2.03 16.90 9.90
CA LEU A 299 1.44 16.93 11.23
C LEU A 299 0.00 17.49 11.21
N LEU A 300 -0.27 18.49 10.39
CA LEU A 300 -1.61 19.05 10.22
C LEU A 300 -2.54 18.03 9.54
N ASN A 301 -2.07 17.32 8.51
CA ASN A 301 -2.79 16.23 7.87
C ASN A 301 -3.14 15.12 8.88
N ALA A 302 -2.16 14.71 9.70
CA ALA A 302 -2.42 13.74 10.78
C ALA A 302 -3.44 14.26 11.80
N GLY A 303 -3.37 15.55 12.17
CA GLY A 303 -4.33 16.18 13.05
C GLY A 303 -5.76 16.15 12.50
N VAL A 304 -5.94 16.48 11.22
CA VAL A 304 -7.22 16.34 10.51
C VAL A 304 -7.68 14.88 10.52
N GLY A 305 -6.77 13.92 10.28
CA GLY A 305 -7.06 12.50 10.32
C GLY A 305 -7.57 12.04 11.69
N VAL A 306 -6.94 12.48 12.78
CA VAL A 306 -7.39 12.18 14.16
C VAL A 306 -8.78 12.75 14.42
N LEU A 307 -9.02 14.01 14.06
CA LEU A 307 -10.32 14.65 14.22
C LEU A 307 -11.41 13.95 13.40
N ALA A 308 -11.13 13.65 12.15
CA ALA A 308 -12.05 12.92 11.28
C ALA A 308 -12.38 11.52 11.85
N GLY A 309 -11.36 10.79 12.31
CA GLY A 309 -11.54 9.48 12.96
C GLY A 309 -12.40 9.55 14.20
N ALA A 310 -12.18 10.57 15.06
CA ALA A 310 -13.00 10.80 16.25
C ALA A 310 -14.46 11.06 15.89
N VAL A 311 -14.72 11.92 14.91
CA VAL A 311 -16.07 12.24 14.43
C VAL A 311 -16.76 11.00 13.86
N VAL A 312 -16.09 10.24 12.99
CA VAL A 312 -16.66 9.03 12.40
C VAL A 312 -16.97 7.98 13.47
N LEU A 313 -16.05 7.75 14.43
CA LEU A 313 -16.29 6.83 15.54
C LEU A 313 -17.48 7.27 16.40
N ALA A 314 -17.59 8.58 16.71
CA ALA A 314 -18.71 9.12 17.47
C ALA A 314 -20.05 8.88 16.74
N VAL A 315 -20.10 9.15 15.43
CA VAL A 315 -21.29 8.93 14.60
C VAL A 315 -21.67 7.45 14.55
N VAL A 316 -20.71 6.57 14.29
CA VAL A 316 -20.94 5.11 14.24
C VAL A 316 -21.46 4.61 15.59
N THR A 317 -20.85 5.04 16.70
CA THR A 317 -21.26 4.65 18.06
C THR A 317 -22.67 5.15 18.38
N LEU A 318 -22.99 6.39 17.98
CA LEU A 318 -24.32 6.96 18.18
C LEU A 318 -25.39 6.17 17.40
N ILE A 319 -25.13 5.86 16.13
CA ILE A 319 -26.05 5.06 15.29
C ILE A 319 -26.27 3.67 15.91
N GLN A 320 -25.22 3.02 16.40
CA GLN A 320 -25.33 1.71 17.06
C GLN A 320 -26.15 1.78 18.35
N ARG A 321 -25.97 2.83 19.16
CA ARG A 321 -26.78 3.05 20.38
C ARG A 321 -28.24 3.30 20.07
N LEU A 322 -28.53 4.08 19.03
CA LEU A 322 -29.92 4.34 18.60
C LEU A 322 -30.60 3.07 18.09
N ARG A 323 -29.89 2.25 17.30
CA ARG A 323 -30.41 0.96 16.83
C ARG A 323 -30.69 -0.02 17.97
N LYS A 324 -29.83 -0.08 19.00
CA LYS A 324 -30.06 -0.93 20.19
C LYS A 324 -31.23 -0.47 21.08
N LYS A 325 -31.63 0.81 20.97
CA LYS A 325 -32.82 1.32 21.71
C LYS A 325 -34.11 1.15 20.93
N ALA A 326 -34.03 0.92 19.62
CA ALA A 326 -35.20 0.80 18.74
C ALA A 326 -35.62 -0.67 18.44
N GLY A 327 -34.78 -1.65 18.84
CA GLY A 327 -35.09 -3.09 18.79
C GLY A 327 -35.07 -3.70 20.20
#